data_fa9299d99d7808b58096b5e614dee02a
#
_entry.id   fa9299d99d7808b58096b5e614dee02a
#
_cell.length_a   1.000
_cell.length_b   1.000
_cell.length_c   1.000
_cell.angle_alpha   90.00
_cell.angle_beta   90.00
_cell.angle_gamma   90.00
#
_symmetry.space_group_name_H-M   'P 1'
#
loop_
_entity.id
_entity.type
_entity.pdbx_description
1 polymer ?
#
loop_
_entity_poly.entity_id
_entity_poly.type
_entity_poly.pdbx_seq_one_letter_code
_entity_poly.pdbx_strand_id
1 'polypeptide(L)'
;MANGEAIGLIETKGIVAAVEACDAALKAANVTFVEQHKVGSGLVAITLSGDVAAVRAAVDAGAEAAGRVGEVVSVHVIPRPHSEVAKMG
;
A
#
# COMPACT_ATOMS: atom_id res chain seq x y z
N MET A 1 12.46 -7.72 -15.15
CA MET A 1 12.26 -7.42 -14.02
C MET A 1 12.17 -6.02 -13.72
N ALA A 2 11.29 -5.70 -13.07
CA ALA A 2 11.04 -4.35 -12.92
C ALA A 2 12.04 -3.73 -12.01
N ASN A 3 12.78 -2.81 -12.54
CA ASN A 3 13.59 -1.99 -11.72
C ASN A 3 12.68 -1.11 -10.96
N GLY A 4 12.97 -0.85 -9.77
CA GLY A 4 12.20 0.10 -9.01
C GLY A 4 10.85 -0.41 -8.57
N GLU A 5 10.74 -1.69 -8.38
CA GLU A 5 9.55 -2.20 -7.73
C GLU A 5 9.46 -1.63 -6.34
N ALA A 6 8.24 -1.35 -5.88
CA ALA A 6 8.03 -0.71 -4.61
C ALA A 6 6.98 -1.45 -3.80
N ILE A 7 7.02 -1.22 -2.50
CA ILE A 7 6.01 -1.70 -1.57
C ILE A 7 5.23 -0.50 -1.05
N GLY A 8 3.91 -0.59 -1.08
CA GLY A 8 3.05 0.41 -0.49
C GLY A 8 2.37 -0.15 0.74
N LEU A 9 2.22 0.67 1.76
CA LEU A 9 1.60 0.25 3.00
C LEU A 9 0.60 1.30 3.44
N ILE A 10 -0.61 0.85 3.77
CA ILE A 10 -1.64 1.72 4.34
C ILE A 10 -2.15 1.06 5.61
N GLU A 11 -2.04 1.76 6.73
CA GLU A 11 -2.57 1.26 7.99
C GLU A 11 -3.78 2.05 8.40
N THR A 12 -4.85 1.35 8.74
CA THR A 12 -6.11 1.98 9.13
C THR A 12 -6.58 1.43 10.45
N LYS A 13 -7.51 2.14 11.08
CA LYS A 13 -8.24 1.59 12.22
C LYS A 13 -9.49 0.89 11.68
N GLY A 14 -9.56 -0.40 11.94
CA GLY A 14 -10.71 -1.20 11.55
C GLY A 14 -10.67 -1.72 10.14
N ILE A 15 -11.45 -2.77 9.92
CA ILE A 15 -11.44 -3.49 8.65
C ILE A 15 -12.16 -2.72 7.54
N VAL A 16 -13.16 -1.92 7.89
CA VAL A 16 -13.94 -1.23 6.87
C VAL A 16 -13.07 -0.24 6.09
N ALA A 17 -12.28 0.56 6.81
CA ALA A 17 -11.37 1.51 6.16
C ALA A 17 -10.29 0.77 5.37
N ALA A 18 -9.83 -0.38 5.89
CA ALA A 18 -8.81 -1.16 5.19
C ALA A 18 -9.33 -1.70 3.85
N VAL A 19 -10.55 -2.23 3.85
CA VAL A 19 -11.15 -2.76 2.62
C VAL A 19 -11.35 -1.64 1.62
N GLU A 20 -11.80 -0.48 2.09
CA GLU A 20 -12.00 0.66 1.21
C GLU A 20 -10.67 1.13 0.61
N ALA A 21 -9.61 1.16 1.44
CA ALA A 21 -8.29 1.53 0.96
C ALA A 21 -7.81 0.58 -0.14
N CYS A 22 -7.98 -0.71 0.09
CA CYS A 22 -7.54 -1.72 -0.86
C CYS A 22 -8.29 -1.59 -2.19
N ASP A 23 -9.61 -1.47 -2.11
CA ASP A 23 -10.43 -1.37 -3.30
C ASP A 23 -10.07 -0.15 -4.14
N ALA A 24 -9.93 1.00 -3.49
CA ALA A 24 -9.60 2.23 -4.20
C ALA A 24 -8.20 2.17 -4.80
N ALA A 25 -7.25 1.60 -4.06
CA ALA A 25 -5.88 1.48 -4.54
C ALA A 25 -5.81 0.61 -5.79
N LEU A 26 -6.50 -0.52 -5.77
CA LEU A 26 -6.46 -1.45 -6.91
C LEU A 26 -7.16 -0.88 -8.13
N LYS A 27 -8.11 0.02 -7.93
CA LYS A 27 -8.77 0.67 -9.06
C LYS A 27 -7.98 1.83 -9.63
N ALA A 28 -7.11 2.43 -8.83
CA ALA A 28 -6.42 3.64 -9.24
C ALA A 28 -5.18 3.38 -10.07
N ALA A 29 -4.53 2.24 -9.89
CA ALA A 29 -3.26 1.99 -10.56
C ALA A 29 -3.02 0.49 -10.69
N ASN A 30 -2.07 0.14 -11.53
CA ASN A 30 -1.74 -1.26 -11.77
C ASN A 30 -0.79 -1.75 -10.69
N VAL A 31 -1.35 -2.16 -9.57
CA VAL A 31 -0.59 -2.69 -8.44
C VAL A 31 -1.15 -4.05 -8.05
N THR A 32 -0.36 -4.81 -7.30
CA THR A 32 -0.75 -6.12 -6.82
C THR A 32 -1.02 -6.05 -5.33
N PHE A 33 -2.15 -6.62 -4.91
CA PHE A 33 -2.42 -6.77 -3.49
C PHE A 33 -1.54 -7.89 -2.94
N VAL A 34 -0.79 -7.60 -1.89
CA VAL A 34 0.11 -8.58 -1.29
C VAL A 34 -0.52 -9.23 -0.08
N GLU A 35 -0.97 -8.43 0.89
CA GLU A 35 -1.61 -9.02 2.06
C GLU A 35 -2.36 -7.98 2.86
N GLN A 36 -3.29 -8.48 3.67
CA GLN A 36 -3.97 -7.70 4.67
C GLN A 36 -3.62 -8.33 6.01
N HIS A 37 -3.15 -7.53 6.94
CA HIS A 37 -2.62 -8.03 8.18
C HIS A 37 -3.20 -7.27 9.36
N LYS A 38 -3.76 -7.99 10.34
CA LYS A 38 -4.24 -7.37 11.55
C LYS A 38 -3.07 -7.22 12.50
N VAL A 39 -2.76 -5.97 12.84
CA VAL A 39 -1.58 -5.67 13.63
C VAL A 39 -1.85 -5.76 15.12
N GLY A 40 -3.10 -5.55 15.52
CA GLY A 40 -3.48 -5.49 16.94
C GLY A 40 -4.05 -4.14 17.25
N SER A 41 -4.77 -4.04 18.34
CA SER A 41 -5.39 -2.79 18.79
C SER A 41 -6.30 -2.17 17.73
N GLY A 42 -6.93 -3.03 16.92
CA GLY A 42 -7.83 -2.56 15.87
C GLY A 42 -7.15 -2.06 14.61
N LEU A 43 -5.82 -2.14 14.53
CA LEU A 43 -5.09 -1.68 13.35
C LEU A 43 -5.03 -2.78 12.30
N VAL A 44 -5.24 -2.38 11.04
CA VAL A 44 -5.18 -3.27 9.89
C VAL A 44 -4.23 -2.66 8.88
N ALA A 45 -3.28 -3.45 8.41
CA ALA A 45 -2.30 -3.02 7.41
C ALA A 45 -2.60 -3.65 6.07
N ILE A 46 -2.58 -2.84 5.01
CA ILE A 46 -2.73 -3.32 3.63
C ILE A 46 -1.40 -3.11 2.95
N THR A 47 -0.88 -4.15 2.32
CA THR A 47 0.39 -4.10 1.59
C THR A 47 0.15 -4.30 0.11
N LEU A 48 0.75 -3.45 -0.70
CA LEU A 48 0.65 -3.49 -2.15
C LEU A 48 2.03 -3.48 -2.76
N SER A 49 2.17 -3.99 -3.97
CA SER A 49 3.45 -3.94 -4.66
C SER A 49 3.25 -3.55 -6.12
N GLY A 50 4.31 -3.04 -6.73
CA GLY A 50 4.30 -2.69 -8.13
C GLY A 50 5.36 -1.64 -8.44
N ASP A 51 5.25 -1.07 -9.62
CA ASP A 51 6.12 0.01 -10.02
C ASP A 51 5.96 1.20 -9.06
N VAL A 52 7.04 1.92 -8.80
CA VAL A 52 7.03 3.01 -7.82
C VAL A 52 5.92 4.02 -8.08
N ALA A 53 5.80 4.47 -9.33
CA ALA A 53 4.80 5.47 -9.64
C ALA A 53 3.38 4.93 -9.43
N ALA A 54 3.16 3.67 -9.82
CA ALA A 54 1.86 3.06 -9.63
C ALA A 54 1.54 2.88 -8.16
N VAL A 55 2.52 2.47 -7.35
CA VAL A 55 2.31 2.30 -5.92
C VAL A 55 1.99 3.63 -5.25
N ARG A 56 2.70 4.71 -5.63
CA ARG A 56 2.39 6.02 -5.07
C ARG A 56 0.97 6.46 -5.39
N ALA A 57 0.55 6.27 -6.64
CA ALA A 57 -0.81 6.64 -7.04
C ALA A 57 -1.84 5.79 -6.30
N ALA A 58 -1.58 4.49 -6.18
CA ALA A 58 -2.50 3.58 -5.52
C ALA A 58 -2.64 3.91 -4.03
N VAL A 59 -1.52 4.18 -3.37
CA VAL A 59 -1.52 4.48 -1.95
C VAL A 59 -2.25 5.80 -1.68
N ASP A 60 -2.02 6.80 -2.52
CA ASP A 60 -2.71 8.09 -2.36
C ASP A 60 -4.22 7.92 -2.49
N ALA A 61 -4.65 7.20 -3.52
CA ALA A 61 -6.08 6.98 -3.75
C ALA A 61 -6.69 6.15 -2.62
N GLY A 62 -5.97 5.12 -2.19
CA GLY A 62 -6.46 4.25 -1.12
C GLY A 62 -6.60 5.00 0.20
N ALA A 63 -5.59 5.80 0.54
CA ALA A 63 -5.63 6.55 1.79
C ALA A 63 -6.76 7.57 1.77
N GLU A 64 -6.96 8.24 0.65
CA GLU A 64 -8.04 9.22 0.55
C GLU A 64 -9.40 8.56 0.73
N ALA A 65 -9.62 7.44 0.04
CA ALA A 65 -10.89 6.74 0.14
C ALA A 65 -11.14 6.23 1.56
N ALA A 66 -10.10 5.64 2.16
CA ALA A 66 -10.22 5.13 3.53
C ALA A 66 -10.52 6.24 4.52
N GLY A 67 -9.92 7.40 4.31
CA GLY A 67 -10.13 8.54 5.22
C GLY A 67 -11.55 9.06 5.23
N ARG A 68 -12.31 8.75 4.18
CA ARG A 68 -13.71 9.17 4.14
C ARG A 68 -14.63 8.27 4.96
N VAL A 69 -14.20 7.06 5.27
CA VAL A 69 -15.05 6.11 6.00
C VAL A 69 -14.45 5.68 7.33
N GLY A 70 -13.22 6.09 7.62
CA GLY A 70 -12.57 5.71 8.87
C GLY A 70 -11.29 6.47 9.05
N GLU A 71 -10.41 5.95 9.89
CA GLU A 71 -9.17 6.62 10.23
C GLU A 71 -7.98 5.95 9.56
N VAL A 72 -7.18 6.72 8.83
CA VAL A 72 -5.91 6.26 8.27
C VAL A 72 -4.82 6.63 9.28
N VAL A 73 -4.08 5.63 9.71
CA VAL A 73 -3.07 5.81 10.74
C VAL A 73 -1.71 6.14 10.15
N SER A 74 -1.32 5.44 9.08
CA SER A 74 -0.05 5.69 8.45
C SER A 74 -0.06 5.23 7.00
N VAL A 75 0.82 5.83 6.20
CA VAL A 75 0.96 5.53 4.78
C VAL A 75 2.45 5.56 4.47
N HIS A 76 2.95 4.52 3.81
CA HIS A 76 4.36 4.46 3.45
C HIS A 76 4.52 3.93 2.03
N VAL A 77 5.54 4.43 1.34
CA VAL A 77 5.98 3.87 0.07
C VAL A 77 7.45 3.61 0.19
N ILE A 78 7.84 2.36 -0.04
CA ILE A 78 9.22 1.93 0.10
C ILE A 78 9.73 1.49 -1.27
N PRO A 79 10.51 2.32 -1.95
CA PRO A 79 11.09 1.93 -3.24
C PRO A 79 12.14 0.85 -3.03
N ARG A 80 12.23 -0.08 -3.96
CA ARG A 80 13.20 -1.17 -3.87
C ARG A 80 13.88 -1.32 -5.21
N PRO A 81 14.85 -0.46 -5.52
CA PRO A 81 15.52 -0.50 -6.82
C PRO A 81 16.23 -1.82 -7.03
N HIS A 82 16.07 -2.36 -8.22
CA HIS A 82 16.70 -3.63 -8.55
C HIS A 82 18.22 -3.59 -8.42
N SER A 83 18.82 -2.50 -8.86
CA SER A 83 20.26 -2.38 -8.81
C SER A 83 20.78 -2.38 -7.37
N GLU A 84 20.03 -1.79 -6.46
CA GLU A 84 20.42 -1.75 -5.07
C GLU A 84 20.35 -3.14 -4.45
N VAL A 85 19.31 -3.87 -4.79
CA VAL A 85 19.17 -5.23 -4.30
C VAL A 85 20.31 -6.09 -4.81
N ALA A 86 20.67 -5.95 -6.07
CA ALA A 86 21.75 -6.72 -6.65
C ALA A 86 23.08 -6.43 -5.97
N LYS A 87 23.32 -5.17 -5.59
CA LYS A 87 24.55 -4.82 -4.90
C LYS A 87 24.62 -5.42 -3.52
N MET A 88 23.51 -5.52 -2.86
CA MET A 88 23.47 -6.05 -1.52
C MET A 88 23.57 -7.56 -1.52
N GLY A 89 23.18 -8.19 -2.60
CA GLY A 89 23.27 -9.61 -2.73
C GLY A 89 24.65 -10.02 -3.18
#